data_abdf9f48423b3a821d756dc35b559a71
#
_entry.id   abdf9f48423b3a821d756dc35b559a71
#
_cell.length_a   1.000
_cell.length_b   1.000
_cell.length_c   1.000
_cell.angle_alpha   90.00
_cell.angle_beta   90.00
_cell.angle_gamma   90.00
#
_symmetry.space_group_name_H-M   'P 1'
#
loop_
_entity.id
_entity.type
_entity.pdbx_description
1 polymer ?
#
loop_
_entity_poly.entity_id
_entity_poly.type
_entity_poly.pdbx_seq_one_letter_code
_entity_poly.pdbx_strand_id
1 'polypeptide(L)'
;MTFEEKLSQMYNEIANKISSMIPVEWEKVYTMAYIDDEGGEVFYYYTEPGSNELYYYTSVLNKYDISESEFMDSAYELYKQFQNLRNIFKEEGYEPWTSCEFDFTKEGELKVSFDYIDWINTEFDQLGRQNYYMYKKFGVIPEIEYEMEEVKEIEQYIKEQEEAEQ
;
A
#
# COMPACT_ATOMS: atom_id res chain seq x y z
N MET A 1 17.40 -20.11 4.85
CA MET A 1 16.84 -19.31 3.75
C MET A 1 17.68 -18.07 3.48
N THR A 2 17.92 -17.79 2.22
CA THR A 2 18.54 -16.53 1.83
C THR A 2 17.56 -15.38 2.00
N PHE A 3 18.07 -14.14 1.95
CA PHE A 3 17.23 -12.96 2.00
C PHE A 3 16.22 -12.96 0.84
N GLU A 4 16.67 -13.28 -0.37
CA GLU A 4 15.81 -13.34 -1.56
C GLU A 4 14.73 -14.41 -1.43
N GLU A 5 15.03 -15.54 -0.83
CA GLU A 5 14.04 -16.60 -0.58
C GLU A 5 12.99 -16.14 0.44
N LYS A 6 13.42 -15.44 1.50
CA LYS A 6 12.51 -14.87 2.49
C LYS A 6 11.58 -13.84 1.86
N LEU A 7 12.11 -12.96 1.01
CA LEU A 7 11.32 -11.97 0.27
C LEU A 7 10.27 -12.66 -0.60
N SER A 8 10.70 -13.64 -1.38
CA SER A 8 9.79 -14.36 -2.28
C SER A 8 8.65 -15.03 -1.51
N GLN A 9 8.97 -15.67 -0.39
CA GLN A 9 7.95 -16.30 0.46
C GLN A 9 6.97 -15.27 1.00
N MET A 10 7.47 -14.13 1.49
CA MET A 10 6.62 -13.08 2.03
C MET A 10 5.74 -12.43 0.97
N TYR A 11 6.27 -12.22 -0.23
CA TYR A 11 5.48 -11.70 -1.35
C TYR A 11 4.31 -12.61 -1.69
N ASN A 12 4.56 -13.92 -1.71
CA ASN A 12 3.50 -14.92 -1.97
C ASN A 12 2.45 -14.90 -0.87
N GLU A 13 2.87 -14.82 0.39
CA GLU A 13 1.94 -14.77 1.52
C GLU A 13 1.06 -13.53 1.48
N ILE A 14 1.66 -12.36 1.17
CA ILE A 14 0.93 -11.10 1.05
C ILE A 14 -0.10 -11.16 -0.08
N ALA A 15 0.32 -11.61 -1.26
CA ALA A 15 -0.57 -11.72 -2.43
C ALA A 15 -1.73 -12.68 -2.14
N ASN A 16 -1.45 -13.81 -1.52
CA ASN A 16 -2.47 -14.80 -1.17
C ASN A 16 -3.44 -14.23 -0.12
N LYS A 17 -2.93 -13.48 0.85
CA LYS A 17 -3.79 -12.84 1.86
C LYS A 17 -4.76 -11.86 1.23
N ILE A 18 -4.26 -10.97 0.39
CA ILE A 18 -5.09 -9.98 -0.30
C ILE A 18 -6.12 -10.69 -1.18
N SER A 19 -5.70 -11.68 -1.96
CA SER A 19 -6.60 -12.45 -2.81
C SER A 19 -7.73 -13.09 -2.00
N SER A 20 -7.43 -13.61 -0.80
CA SER A 20 -8.44 -14.22 0.07
C SER A 20 -9.47 -13.22 0.61
N MET A 21 -9.14 -11.93 0.62
CA MET A 21 -10.00 -10.88 1.13
C MET A 21 -10.96 -10.31 0.08
N ILE A 22 -10.74 -10.63 -1.20
CA ILE A 22 -11.57 -10.15 -2.30
C ILE A 22 -12.59 -11.24 -2.63
N PRO A 23 -13.90 -10.98 -2.44
CA PRO A 23 -14.92 -12.02 -2.57
C PRO A 23 -15.39 -12.30 -3.98
N VAL A 24 -14.85 -11.62 -4.98
CA VAL A 24 -15.23 -11.76 -6.39
C VAL A 24 -14.00 -12.01 -7.23
N GLU A 25 -14.19 -12.35 -8.50
CA GLU A 25 -13.08 -12.43 -9.43
C GLU A 25 -12.46 -11.04 -9.59
N TRP A 26 -11.15 -10.98 -9.56
CA TRP A 26 -10.39 -9.74 -9.71
C TRP A 26 -9.31 -9.93 -10.76
N GLU A 27 -8.82 -8.84 -11.33
CA GLU A 27 -7.77 -8.88 -12.36
C GLU A 27 -6.47 -8.28 -11.87
N LYS A 28 -6.52 -7.09 -11.28
CA LYS A 28 -5.32 -6.36 -10.81
C LYS A 28 -5.53 -5.89 -9.38
N VAL A 29 -4.46 -5.89 -8.61
CA VAL A 29 -4.45 -5.34 -7.24
C VAL A 29 -3.31 -4.34 -7.13
N TYR A 30 -3.60 -3.19 -6.55
CA TYR A 30 -2.64 -2.13 -6.29
C TYR A 30 -2.63 -1.87 -4.79
N THR A 31 -1.54 -2.21 -4.14
CA THR A 31 -1.42 -2.12 -2.68
C THR A 31 -0.38 -1.09 -2.29
N MET A 32 -0.67 -0.32 -1.26
CA MET A 32 0.27 0.65 -0.68
C MET A 32 0.36 0.45 0.82
N ALA A 33 1.58 0.36 1.32
CA ALA A 33 1.85 0.28 2.75
C ALA A 33 2.74 1.45 3.15
N TYR A 34 2.33 2.19 4.18
CA TYR A 34 3.14 3.21 4.83
C TYR A 34 3.40 2.72 6.25
N ILE A 35 4.65 2.40 6.58
CA ILE A 35 5.00 1.82 7.89
C ILE A 35 6.29 2.44 8.39
N ASP A 36 6.29 2.87 9.64
CA ASP A 36 7.48 3.33 10.35
C ASP A 36 7.58 2.63 11.71
N ASP A 37 8.47 3.08 12.58
CA ASP A 37 8.67 2.46 13.88
C ASP A 37 7.49 2.69 14.85
N GLU A 38 6.64 3.68 14.59
CA GLU A 38 5.48 3.99 15.43
C GLU A 38 4.19 3.33 14.97
N GLY A 39 4.16 2.80 13.75
CA GLY A 39 2.97 2.17 13.20
C GLY A 39 2.86 2.41 11.70
N GLY A 40 1.64 2.40 11.20
CA GLY A 40 1.41 2.63 9.79
C GLY A 40 0.03 2.21 9.32
N GLU A 41 -0.10 2.10 8.01
CA GLU A 41 -1.34 1.76 7.34
C GLU A 41 -1.07 0.94 6.09
N VAL A 42 -2.02 0.10 5.73
CA VAL A 42 -2.01 -0.66 4.48
C VAL A 42 -3.39 -0.54 3.87
N PHE A 43 -3.45 -0.21 2.60
CA PHE A 43 -4.69 -0.22 1.85
C PHE A 43 -4.44 -0.74 0.44
N TYR A 44 -5.49 -1.24 -0.23
CA TYR A 44 -5.38 -1.65 -1.62
C TYR A 44 -6.64 -1.31 -2.40
N TYR A 45 -6.45 -1.26 -3.72
CA TYR A 45 -7.52 -1.16 -4.70
C TYR A 45 -7.45 -2.37 -5.61
N TYR A 46 -8.57 -2.83 -6.10
CA TYR A 46 -8.59 -3.92 -7.08
C TYR A 46 -9.50 -3.57 -8.25
N THR A 47 -9.28 -4.25 -9.35
CA THR A 47 -10.13 -4.16 -10.53
C THR A 47 -10.78 -5.51 -10.80
N GLU A 48 -11.94 -5.49 -11.46
CA GLU A 48 -12.61 -6.71 -11.92
C GLU A 48 -12.20 -7.01 -13.36
N PRO A 49 -12.35 -8.27 -13.83
CA PRO A 49 -11.96 -8.63 -15.20
C PRO A 49 -12.64 -7.75 -16.25
N GLY A 50 -11.85 -7.23 -17.19
CA GLY A 50 -12.35 -6.41 -18.27
C GLY A 50 -12.68 -4.97 -17.91
N SER A 51 -12.37 -4.52 -16.69
CA SER A 51 -12.66 -3.17 -16.22
C SER A 51 -11.43 -2.52 -15.62
N ASN A 52 -11.32 -1.20 -15.75
CA ASN A 52 -10.28 -0.42 -15.08
C ASN A 52 -10.83 0.34 -13.87
N GLU A 53 -12.10 0.10 -13.50
CA GLU A 53 -12.68 0.72 -12.31
C GLU A 53 -11.98 0.22 -11.06
N LEU A 54 -11.58 1.16 -10.19
CA LEU A 54 -10.87 0.85 -8.95
C LEU A 54 -11.85 0.73 -7.79
N TYR A 55 -11.79 -0.38 -7.08
CA TYR A 55 -12.58 -0.61 -5.87
C TYR A 55 -11.67 -0.59 -4.66
N TYR A 56 -12.01 0.26 -3.69
CA TYR A 56 -11.27 0.37 -2.44
C TYR A 56 -11.51 -0.90 -1.60
N TYR A 57 -10.49 -1.36 -0.89
CA TYR A 57 -10.53 -2.67 -0.22
C TYR A 57 -11.71 -2.84 0.75
N THR A 58 -12.11 -1.79 1.47
CA THR A 58 -13.24 -1.87 2.41
C THR A 58 -14.60 -1.80 1.74
N SER A 59 -14.68 -1.47 0.45
CA SER A 59 -15.96 -1.37 -0.27
C SER A 59 -16.71 -2.70 -0.32
N VAL A 60 -15.99 -3.81 -0.19
CA VAL A 60 -16.59 -5.15 -0.19
C VAL A 60 -17.55 -5.35 0.99
N LEU A 61 -17.33 -4.63 2.09
CA LEU A 61 -18.19 -4.70 3.29
C LEU A 61 -19.59 -4.16 3.02
N ASN A 62 -19.73 -3.21 2.09
CA ASN A 62 -21.01 -2.62 1.74
C ASN A 62 -21.73 -3.36 0.62
N LYS A 63 -21.00 -4.12 -0.19
CA LYS A 63 -21.53 -4.78 -1.39
C LYS A 63 -21.88 -6.24 -1.16
N TYR A 64 -21.19 -6.91 -0.26
CA TYR A 64 -21.29 -8.35 -0.08
C TYR A 64 -21.57 -8.68 1.38
N ASP A 65 -22.15 -9.85 1.60
CA ASP A 65 -22.45 -10.35 2.96
C ASP A 65 -21.17 -10.95 3.56
N ILE A 66 -20.32 -10.07 4.07
CA ILE A 66 -19.03 -10.42 4.66
C ILE A 66 -19.03 -9.99 6.12
N SER A 67 -18.53 -10.86 7.01
CA SER A 67 -18.34 -10.50 8.41
C SER A 67 -17.30 -9.37 8.53
N GLU A 68 -17.72 -8.22 9.04
CA GLU A 68 -16.83 -7.08 9.26
C GLU A 68 -15.68 -7.45 10.20
N SER A 69 -16.00 -8.18 11.27
CA SER A 69 -15.02 -8.63 12.25
C SER A 69 -13.95 -9.53 11.63
N GLU A 70 -14.36 -10.50 10.80
CA GLU A 70 -13.42 -11.38 10.11
C GLU A 70 -12.57 -10.62 9.09
N PHE A 71 -13.20 -9.68 8.37
CA PHE A 71 -12.48 -8.85 7.42
C PHE A 71 -11.42 -7.98 8.12
N MET A 72 -11.77 -7.36 9.24
CA MET A 72 -10.83 -6.52 9.98
C MET A 72 -9.69 -7.34 10.58
N ASP A 73 -9.95 -8.57 11.01
CA ASP A 73 -8.90 -9.49 11.46
C ASP A 73 -7.92 -9.80 10.32
N SER A 74 -8.45 -10.04 9.12
CA SER A 74 -7.62 -10.28 7.93
C SER A 74 -6.81 -9.04 7.56
N ALA A 75 -7.41 -7.86 7.64
CA ALA A 75 -6.72 -6.59 7.36
C ALA A 75 -5.57 -6.37 8.35
N TYR A 76 -5.78 -6.71 9.62
CA TYR A 76 -4.73 -6.61 10.64
C TYR A 76 -3.59 -7.61 10.38
N GLU A 77 -3.93 -8.83 9.97
CA GLU A 77 -2.93 -9.83 9.58
C GLU A 77 -2.11 -9.37 8.39
N LEU A 78 -2.76 -8.74 7.40
CA LEU A 78 -2.08 -8.15 6.25
C LEU A 78 -1.10 -7.06 6.69
N TYR A 79 -1.54 -6.19 7.58
CA TYR A 79 -0.67 -5.15 8.15
C TYR A 79 0.56 -5.78 8.80
N LYS A 80 0.37 -6.83 9.59
CA LYS A 80 1.49 -7.54 10.24
C LYS A 80 2.43 -8.19 9.24
N GLN A 81 1.92 -8.68 8.12
CA GLN A 81 2.76 -9.23 7.06
C GLN A 81 3.68 -8.17 6.46
N PHE A 82 3.17 -6.95 6.26
CA PHE A 82 4.00 -5.84 5.79
C PHE A 82 4.99 -5.38 6.86
N GLN A 83 4.62 -5.40 8.14
CA GLN A 83 5.57 -5.13 9.22
C GLN A 83 6.72 -6.15 9.22
N ASN A 84 6.39 -7.41 9.03
CA ASN A 84 7.40 -8.48 8.96
C ASN A 84 8.31 -8.28 7.76
N LEU A 85 7.74 -7.87 6.61
CA LEU A 85 8.52 -7.56 5.43
C LEU A 85 9.52 -6.42 5.72
N ARG A 86 9.09 -5.39 6.43
CA ARG A 86 9.98 -4.30 6.84
C ARG A 86 11.06 -4.78 7.81
N ASN A 87 10.69 -5.64 8.74
CA ASN A 87 11.61 -6.15 9.76
C ASN A 87 12.74 -7.00 9.18
N ILE A 88 12.49 -7.77 8.12
CA ILE A 88 13.57 -8.57 7.54
C ILE A 88 14.65 -7.70 6.88
N PHE A 89 14.32 -6.50 6.40
CA PHE A 89 15.32 -5.54 5.93
C PHE A 89 16.21 -5.10 7.09
N LYS A 90 15.62 -4.79 8.26
CA LYS A 90 16.39 -4.44 9.45
C LYS A 90 17.33 -5.56 9.90
N GLU A 91 16.82 -6.80 9.91
CA GLU A 91 17.60 -7.97 10.31
C GLU A 91 18.79 -8.22 9.40
N GLU A 92 18.68 -7.87 8.13
CA GLU A 92 19.77 -8.01 7.15
C GLU A 92 20.71 -6.80 7.16
N GLY A 93 20.45 -5.79 7.99
CA GLY A 93 21.29 -4.61 8.10
C GLY A 93 20.98 -3.52 7.07
N TYR A 94 19.89 -3.65 6.34
CA TYR A 94 19.46 -2.61 5.40
C TYR A 94 18.64 -1.55 6.12
N GLU A 95 18.64 -0.34 5.56
CA GLU A 95 17.72 0.69 6.02
C GLU A 95 16.29 0.22 5.81
N PRO A 96 15.42 0.26 6.84
CA PRO A 96 14.04 -0.16 6.64
C PRO A 96 13.27 0.87 5.81
N TRP A 97 12.53 0.37 4.84
CA TRP A 97 11.68 1.23 4.00
C TRP A 97 10.54 1.84 4.83
N THR A 98 10.01 2.96 4.36
CA THR A 98 8.86 3.63 4.96
C THR A 98 7.60 3.51 4.13
N SER A 99 7.72 3.14 2.85
CA SER A 99 6.58 2.81 2.02
C SER A 99 6.91 1.68 1.07
N CYS A 100 5.88 0.93 0.71
CA CYS A 100 5.98 -0.21 -0.20
C CYS A 100 4.77 -0.20 -1.13
N GLU A 101 5.04 -0.11 -2.44
CA GLU A 101 4.01 -0.35 -3.45
C GLU A 101 4.09 -1.82 -3.84
N PHE A 102 2.95 -2.50 -3.79
CA PHE A 102 2.89 -3.94 -4.03
C PHE A 102 1.74 -4.20 -4.99
N ASP A 103 2.06 -4.32 -6.27
CA ASP A 103 1.08 -4.49 -7.34
C ASP A 103 1.20 -5.88 -7.94
N PHE A 104 0.06 -6.53 -8.15
CA PHE A 104 0.09 -7.86 -8.78
C PHE A 104 -1.17 -8.08 -9.62
N THR A 105 -1.08 -9.05 -10.54
CA THR A 105 -2.16 -9.40 -11.43
C THR A 105 -2.58 -10.86 -11.21
N LYS A 106 -3.76 -11.18 -11.73
CA LYS A 106 -4.31 -12.54 -11.67
C LYS A 106 -3.40 -13.55 -12.39
N GLU A 107 -2.70 -13.09 -13.42
CA GLU A 107 -1.76 -13.93 -14.19
C GLU A 107 -0.44 -14.20 -13.44
N GLY A 108 -0.22 -13.53 -12.31
CA GLY A 108 0.96 -13.74 -11.49
C GLY A 108 2.09 -12.75 -11.72
N GLU A 109 1.84 -11.65 -12.42
CA GLU A 109 2.81 -10.56 -12.52
C GLU A 109 2.87 -9.84 -11.18
N LEU A 110 4.08 -9.54 -10.72
CA LEU A 110 4.30 -8.87 -9.44
C LEU A 110 5.30 -7.73 -9.64
N LYS A 111 4.96 -6.56 -9.11
CA LYS A 111 5.85 -5.40 -9.08
C LYS A 111 5.87 -4.84 -7.67
N VAL A 112 7.04 -4.86 -7.05
CA VAL A 112 7.23 -4.35 -5.68
C VAL A 112 8.28 -3.25 -5.73
N SER A 113 7.98 -2.11 -5.11
CA SER A 113 8.95 -1.02 -4.97
C SER A 113 8.88 -0.45 -3.57
N PHE A 114 10.02 0.06 -3.10
CA PHE A 114 10.18 0.59 -1.75
C PHE A 114 10.65 2.04 -1.83
N ASP A 115 10.25 2.83 -0.84
CA ASP A 115 10.71 4.21 -0.70
C ASP A 115 11.04 4.49 0.78
N TYR A 116 11.73 5.59 1.01
CA TYR A 116 12.35 5.91 2.31
C TYR A 116 11.98 7.33 2.76
N ILE A 117 10.86 7.87 2.29
CA ILE A 117 10.39 9.21 2.65
C ILE A 117 10.11 9.27 4.15
N ASP A 118 10.59 10.32 4.80
CA ASP A 118 10.35 10.56 6.23
C ASP A 118 8.97 11.18 6.41
N TRP A 119 7.96 10.33 6.61
CA TRP A 119 6.59 10.77 6.84
C TRP A 119 6.32 11.13 8.30
N ILE A 120 7.06 10.54 9.23
CA ILE A 120 6.83 10.67 10.67
C ILE A 120 7.02 12.11 11.16
N ASN A 121 7.93 12.87 10.54
CA ASN A 121 8.21 14.25 10.88
C ASN A 121 7.40 15.25 10.06
N THR A 122 6.31 14.81 9.46
CA THR A 122 5.39 15.67 8.69
C THR A 122 4.05 15.80 9.40
N GLU A 123 3.29 16.82 8.99
CA GLU A 123 1.90 17.00 9.43
C GLU A 123 0.91 16.28 8.52
N PHE A 124 1.39 15.61 7.46
CA PHE A 124 0.53 14.89 6.52
C PHE A 124 -0.04 13.65 7.19
N ASP A 125 -1.36 13.52 7.10
CA ASP A 125 -2.08 12.41 7.69
C ASP A 125 -2.36 11.29 6.66
N GLN A 126 -3.10 10.29 7.11
CA GLN A 126 -3.47 9.14 6.28
C GLN A 126 -4.22 9.56 5.02
N LEU A 127 -5.19 10.46 5.16
CA LEU A 127 -5.99 10.92 4.03
C LEU A 127 -5.12 11.65 3.01
N GLY A 128 -4.22 12.51 3.48
CA GLY A 128 -3.30 13.25 2.60
C GLY A 128 -2.40 12.31 1.81
N ARG A 129 -1.81 11.31 2.47
CA ARG A 129 -0.96 10.32 1.81
C ARG A 129 -1.75 9.50 0.79
N GLN A 130 -2.98 9.10 1.12
CA GLN A 130 -3.84 8.34 0.22
C GLN A 130 -4.22 9.17 -1.01
N ASN A 131 -4.59 10.42 -0.82
CA ASN A 131 -4.91 11.33 -1.93
C ASN A 131 -3.70 11.53 -2.84
N TYR A 132 -2.50 11.69 -2.27
CA TYR A 132 -1.27 11.80 -3.03
C TYR A 132 -1.02 10.52 -3.85
N TYR A 133 -1.18 9.36 -3.22
CA TYR A 133 -1.01 8.06 -3.90
C TYR A 133 -1.94 7.95 -5.12
N MET A 134 -3.22 8.26 -4.93
CA MET A 134 -4.20 8.19 -6.01
C MET A 134 -3.90 9.18 -7.14
N TYR A 135 -3.47 10.38 -6.78
CA TYR A 135 -3.08 11.39 -7.77
C TYR A 135 -1.86 10.95 -8.56
N LYS A 136 -0.82 10.54 -7.87
CA LYS A 136 0.45 10.15 -8.50
C LYS A 136 0.33 8.90 -9.36
N LYS A 137 -0.40 7.91 -8.87
CA LYS A 137 -0.51 6.60 -9.52
C LYS A 137 -1.54 6.57 -10.64
N PHE A 138 -2.70 7.16 -10.40
CA PHE A 138 -3.85 7.02 -11.28
C PHE A 138 -4.34 8.34 -11.87
N GLY A 139 -3.74 9.47 -11.52
CA GLY A 139 -4.15 10.78 -12.01
C GLY A 139 -5.49 11.25 -11.42
N VAL A 140 -5.90 10.67 -10.28
CA VAL A 140 -7.14 11.07 -9.62
C VAL A 140 -6.93 12.38 -8.87
N ILE A 141 -7.69 13.41 -9.24
CA ILE A 141 -7.61 14.73 -8.62
C ILE A 141 -8.67 14.83 -7.53
N PRO A 142 -8.31 15.14 -6.27
CA PRO A 142 -9.30 15.37 -5.22
C PRO A 142 -10.26 16.49 -5.61
N GLU A 143 -11.55 16.30 -5.32
CA GLU A 143 -12.58 17.30 -5.65
C GLU A 143 -12.53 18.52 -4.73
N ILE A 144 -12.03 18.34 -3.50
CA ILE A 144 -11.94 19.42 -2.52
C ILE A 144 -10.63 20.17 -2.71
N GLU A 145 -10.72 21.49 -2.88
CA GLU A 145 -9.57 22.34 -3.22
C GLU A 145 -8.41 22.20 -2.24
N TYR A 146 -8.68 22.21 -0.92
CA TYR A 146 -7.60 22.14 0.05
C TYR A 146 -6.90 20.77 0.04
N GLU A 147 -7.60 19.71 -0.33
CA GLU A 147 -7.00 18.39 -0.47
C GLU A 147 -6.02 18.35 -1.65
N MET A 148 -6.35 19.01 -2.75
CA MET A 148 -5.45 19.14 -3.89
C MET A 148 -4.23 20.00 -3.55
N GLU A 149 -4.43 21.06 -2.77
CA GLU A 149 -3.31 21.87 -2.28
C GLU A 149 -2.35 21.03 -1.42
N GLU A 150 -2.90 20.17 -0.55
CA GLU A 150 -2.09 19.26 0.27
C GLU A 150 -1.33 18.26 -0.59
N VAL A 151 -1.93 17.72 -1.64
CA VAL A 151 -1.25 16.83 -2.59
C VAL A 151 -0.04 17.54 -3.19
N LYS A 152 -0.16 18.79 -3.57
CA LYS A 152 0.94 19.59 -4.11
C LYS A 152 2.03 19.82 -3.06
N GLU A 153 1.65 20.06 -1.82
CA GLU A 153 2.60 20.20 -0.71
C GLU A 153 3.38 18.92 -0.48
N ILE A 154 2.71 17.78 -0.53
CA ILE A 154 3.35 16.46 -0.41
C ILE A 154 4.33 16.25 -1.55
N GLU A 155 3.92 16.55 -2.78
CA GLU A 155 4.78 16.42 -3.96
C GLU A 155 6.05 17.25 -3.81
N GLN A 156 5.91 18.49 -3.34
CA GLN A 156 7.04 19.37 -3.10
C GLN A 156 7.95 18.83 -1.98
N TYR A 157 7.35 18.34 -0.90
CA TYR A 157 8.09 17.74 0.21
C TYR A 157 8.95 16.56 -0.27
N ILE A 158 8.36 15.66 -1.05
CA ILE A 158 9.07 14.50 -1.59
C ILE A 158 10.23 14.94 -2.48
N LYS A 159 10.00 15.93 -3.33
CA LYS A 159 11.04 16.48 -4.21
C LYS A 159 12.21 17.05 -3.40
N GLU A 160 11.92 17.76 -2.33
CA GLU A 160 12.95 18.30 -1.43
C GLU A 160 13.73 17.20 -0.72
N GLN A 161 13.05 16.12 -0.31
CA GLN A 161 13.70 14.95 0.29
C GLN A 161 14.68 14.29 -0.70
N GLU A 162 14.26 14.11 -1.94
CA GLU A 162 15.09 13.50 -2.99
C GLU A 162 16.30 14.38 -3.32
N GLU A 163 16.13 15.69 -3.39
CA GLU A 163 17.21 16.63 -3.64
C GLU A 163 18.24 16.65 -2.50
N ALA A 164 17.77 16.50 -1.23
CA ALA A 164 18.64 16.48 -0.08
C ALA A 164 19.54 15.24 -0.02
N GLU A 165 19.12 14.13 -0.66
CA GLU A 165 19.88 12.88 -0.71
C GLU A 165 20.98 12.88 -1.77
N GLN A 166 20.94 13.86 -2.67
CA GLN A 166 21.99 14.07 -3.67
C GLN A 166 23.13 14.93 -3.08
#